data_758c3f81d3b8b10bd9581bd49d38db32
#
_entry.id   758c3f81d3b8b10bd9581bd49d38db32
#
_cell.length_a   1.000
_cell.length_b   1.000
_cell.length_c   1.000
_cell.angle_alpha   90.00
_cell.angle_beta   90.00
_cell.angle_gamma   90.00
#
_symmetry.space_group_name_H-M   'P 1'
#
loop_
_entity.id
_entity.type
_entity.pdbx_description
1 polymer ?
#
loop_
_entity_poly.entity_id
_entity_poly.type
_entity_poly.pdbx_seq_one_letter_code
_entity_poly.pdbx_strand_id
1 'polypeptide(L)'
;MQDISEIVLEPEDEVKLAIAILDRHPARIVLIVSPEHELLGTVTDGDIRRAILNGMPFDAPVSRVMNSKPTTANLLDDKEHLLSMMVSRVLRHVPILGPNGKLVGLETLDGLLNQEKIPNTAVIMA
;
A
#
# COMPACT_ATOMS: atom_id res chain seq x y z
N MET A 1 7.50 -4.68 8.53
CA MET A 1 6.73 -4.88 7.29
C MET A 1 5.38 -5.43 7.67
N GLN A 2 4.33 -4.89 7.09
CA GLN A 2 2.97 -5.29 7.44
C GLN A 2 2.51 -6.51 6.67
N ASP A 3 1.68 -7.31 7.33
CA ASP A 3 0.98 -8.41 6.68
C ASP A 3 -0.05 -7.83 5.70
N ILE A 4 -0.10 -8.39 4.49
CA ILE A 4 -0.96 -7.87 3.43
C ILE A 4 -2.17 -8.75 3.15
N SER A 5 -2.36 -9.83 3.91
CA SER A 5 -3.40 -10.81 3.58
C SER A 5 -4.81 -10.22 3.58
N GLU A 6 -5.06 -9.16 4.35
CA GLU A 6 -6.38 -8.56 4.46
C GLU A 6 -6.60 -7.37 3.54
N ILE A 7 -5.57 -6.97 2.79
CA ILE A 7 -5.67 -5.78 1.95
C ILE A 7 -5.36 -6.07 0.48
N VAL A 8 -5.45 -7.32 0.08
CA VAL A 8 -5.17 -7.76 -1.29
C VAL A 8 -6.47 -8.07 -2.00
N LEU A 9 -6.62 -7.55 -3.22
CA LEU A 9 -7.75 -7.87 -4.11
C LEU A 9 -7.21 -8.24 -5.48
N GLU A 10 -8.08 -8.88 -6.26
CA GLU A 10 -7.79 -9.18 -7.66
C GLU A 10 -8.37 -8.09 -8.55
N PRO A 11 -7.88 -7.94 -9.80
CA PRO A 11 -8.31 -6.81 -10.64
C PRO A 11 -9.80 -6.80 -10.98
N GLU A 12 -10.45 -7.97 -10.99
CA GLU A 12 -11.87 -8.05 -11.28
C GLU A 12 -12.76 -7.81 -10.06
N ASP A 13 -12.19 -7.73 -8.87
CA ASP A 13 -12.99 -7.46 -7.67
C ASP A 13 -13.61 -6.06 -7.77
N GLU A 14 -14.79 -5.90 -7.18
CA GLU A 14 -15.52 -4.65 -7.30
C GLU A 14 -14.93 -3.55 -6.45
N VAL A 15 -15.07 -2.31 -6.92
CA VAL A 15 -14.58 -1.13 -6.21
C VAL A 15 -15.11 -1.05 -4.79
N LYS A 16 -16.35 -1.48 -4.56
CA LYS A 16 -16.93 -1.41 -3.21
C LYS A 16 -16.17 -2.27 -2.20
N LEU A 17 -15.52 -3.35 -2.65
CA LEU A 17 -14.68 -4.15 -1.76
C LEU A 17 -13.44 -3.38 -1.33
N ALA A 18 -12.85 -2.64 -2.26
CA ALA A 18 -11.70 -1.78 -1.92
C ALA A 18 -12.10 -0.70 -0.93
N ILE A 19 -13.26 -0.09 -1.12
CA ILE A 19 -13.76 0.92 -0.20
C ILE A 19 -13.92 0.34 1.20
N ALA A 20 -14.49 -0.86 1.29
CA ALA A 20 -14.68 -1.51 2.59
C ALA A 20 -13.35 -1.77 3.30
N ILE A 21 -12.34 -2.21 2.54
CA ILE A 21 -11.01 -2.44 3.11
C ILE A 21 -10.39 -1.13 3.59
N LEU A 22 -10.47 -0.09 2.78
CA LEU A 22 -9.91 1.21 3.13
C LEU A 22 -10.56 1.79 4.39
N ASP A 23 -11.86 1.55 4.56
CA ASP A 23 -12.58 2.04 5.73
C ASP A 23 -12.19 1.30 7.01
N ARG A 24 -11.89 0.01 6.89
CA ARG A 24 -11.76 -0.88 8.02
C ARG A 24 -10.31 -1.11 8.44
N HIS A 25 -9.38 -1.14 7.49
CA HIS A 25 -7.99 -1.51 7.76
C HIS A 25 -7.13 -0.27 7.99
N PRO A 26 -6.29 -0.25 9.03
CA PRO A 26 -5.48 0.93 9.35
C PRO A 26 -4.41 1.27 8.31
N ALA A 27 -4.04 0.33 7.46
CA ALA A 27 -3.04 0.59 6.42
C ALA A 27 -3.51 1.61 5.39
N ARG A 28 -4.84 1.70 5.15
CA ARG A 28 -5.44 2.68 4.25
C ARG A 28 -4.93 2.56 2.82
N ILE A 29 -4.67 1.33 2.39
CA ILE A 29 -4.26 1.04 1.02
C ILE A 29 -4.73 -0.37 0.66
N VAL A 30 -5.06 -0.58 -0.62
CA VAL A 30 -5.40 -1.90 -1.13
C VAL A 30 -4.40 -2.25 -2.23
N LEU A 31 -3.92 -3.48 -2.23
CA LEU A 31 -2.96 -3.96 -3.20
C LEU A 31 -3.66 -4.89 -4.18
N ILE A 32 -3.54 -4.59 -5.47
CA ILE A 32 -4.20 -5.38 -6.50
C ILE A 32 -3.17 -6.32 -7.11
N VAL A 33 -3.45 -7.61 -7.06
CA VAL A 33 -2.50 -8.63 -7.51
C VAL A 33 -3.14 -9.54 -8.54
N SER A 34 -2.28 -10.15 -9.36
CA SER A 34 -2.69 -11.20 -10.30
C SER A 34 -2.85 -12.53 -9.56
N PRO A 35 -3.43 -13.55 -10.22
CA PRO A 35 -3.47 -14.89 -9.63
C PRO A 35 -2.09 -15.43 -9.26
N GLU A 36 -1.03 -14.99 -9.95
CA GLU A 36 0.35 -15.36 -9.64
C GLU A 36 0.97 -14.50 -8.56
N HIS A 37 0.18 -13.65 -7.93
CA HIS A 37 0.63 -12.78 -6.82
C HIS A 37 1.60 -11.68 -7.27
N GLU A 38 1.51 -11.27 -8.51
CA GLU A 38 2.27 -10.13 -9.00
C GLU A 38 1.48 -8.86 -8.75
N LEU A 39 2.16 -7.81 -8.30
CA LEU A 39 1.49 -6.54 -8.03
C LEU A 39 1.08 -5.86 -9.34
N LEU A 40 -0.20 -5.58 -9.50
CA LEU A 40 -0.74 -4.91 -10.67
C LEU A 40 -0.99 -3.43 -10.41
N GLY A 41 -1.30 -3.07 -9.17
CA GLY A 41 -1.55 -1.69 -8.84
C GLY A 41 -1.92 -1.53 -7.38
N THR A 42 -2.19 -0.28 -7.00
CA THR A 42 -2.60 0.06 -5.64
C THR A 42 -3.83 0.96 -5.69
N VAL A 43 -4.62 0.93 -4.61
CA VAL A 43 -5.79 1.80 -4.47
C VAL A 43 -5.75 2.47 -3.12
N THR A 44 -5.85 3.79 -3.11
CA THR A 44 -5.90 4.60 -1.89
C THR A 44 -7.18 5.41 -1.87
N ASP A 45 -7.42 6.15 -0.77
CA ASP A 45 -8.60 7.01 -0.67
C ASP A 45 -8.65 8.03 -1.80
N GLY A 46 -7.49 8.56 -2.21
CA GLY A 46 -7.44 9.51 -3.32
C GLY A 46 -7.91 8.91 -4.63
N ASP A 47 -7.51 7.67 -4.88
CA ASP A 47 -7.92 6.97 -6.11
C ASP A 47 -9.45 6.78 -6.12
N ILE A 48 -10.02 6.41 -4.97
CA ILE A 48 -11.47 6.23 -4.86
C ILE A 48 -12.18 7.56 -5.05
N ARG A 49 -11.69 8.63 -4.44
CA ARG A 49 -12.31 9.95 -4.56
C ARG A 49 -12.34 10.39 -6.02
N ARG A 50 -11.24 10.22 -6.74
CA ARG A 50 -11.19 10.58 -8.16
C ARG A 50 -12.16 9.74 -8.99
N ALA A 51 -12.28 8.46 -8.67
CA ALA A 51 -13.20 7.58 -9.38
C ALA A 51 -14.65 8.01 -9.19
N ILE A 52 -15.02 8.35 -7.95
CA ILE A 52 -16.37 8.81 -7.66
C ILE A 52 -16.68 10.11 -8.38
N LEU A 53 -15.73 11.04 -8.39
CA LEU A 53 -15.92 12.31 -9.09
C LEU A 53 -16.10 12.11 -10.59
N ASN A 54 -15.53 11.05 -11.15
CA ASN A 54 -15.67 10.70 -12.56
C ASN A 54 -16.88 9.83 -12.86
N GLY A 55 -17.71 9.56 -11.86
CA GLY A 55 -18.93 8.79 -12.07
C GLY A 55 -18.75 7.30 -12.12
N MET A 56 -17.66 6.77 -11.60
CA MET A 56 -17.40 5.34 -11.61
C MET A 56 -18.38 4.60 -10.69
N PRO A 57 -19.10 3.57 -11.19
CA PRO A 57 -20.00 2.82 -10.32
C PRO A 57 -19.23 1.95 -9.33
N PHE A 58 -19.86 1.67 -8.19
CA PHE A 58 -19.23 0.90 -7.14
C PHE A 58 -19.03 -0.57 -7.48
N ASP A 59 -19.73 -1.07 -8.49
CA ASP A 59 -19.56 -2.45 -8.94
C ASP A 59 -18.58 -2.59 -10.11
N ALA A 60 -17.90 -1.51 -10.47
CA ALA A 60 -16.85 -1.57 -11.48
C ALA A 60 -15.64 -2.33 -10.92
N PRO A 61 -14.83 -2.97 -11.80
CA PRO A 61 -13.64 -3.66 -11.33
C PRO A 61 -12.59 -2.68 -10.85
N VAL A 62 -11.87 -3.06 -9.78
CA VAL A 62 -10.86 -2.17 -9.17
C VAL A 62 -9.74 -1.84 -10.14
N SER A 63 -9.51 -2.69 -11.15
CA SER A 63 -8.48 -2.41 -12.15
C SER A 63 -8.71 -1.09 -12.87
N ARG A 64 -9.94 -0.60 -12.88
CA ARG A 64 -10.27 0.66 -13.55
C ARG A 64 -9.96 1.89 -12.71
N VAL A 65 -9.74 1.72 -11.40
CA VAL A 65 -9.48 2.85 -10.50
C VAL A 65 -8.07 2.80 -9.92
N MET A 66 -7.38 1.67 -10.01
CA MET A 66 -6.08 1.51 -9.36
C MET A 66 -5.01 2.37 -10.01
N ASN A 67 -4.00 2.71 -9.21
CA ASN A 67 -2.77 3.28 -9.75
C ASN A 67 -1.92 2.12 -10.28
N SER A 68 -1.72 2.08 -11.59
CA SER A 68 -1.03 0.97 -12.23
C SER A 68 0.49 1.11 -12.22
N LYS A 69 1.00 2.21 -11.67
CA LYS A 69 2.44 2.46 -11.60
C LYS A 69 2.83 2.89 -10.18
N PRO A 70 2.59 2.04 -9.19
CA PRO A 70 2.95 2.40 -7.82
C PRO A 70 4.46 2.36 -7.65
N THR A 71 4.95 3.16 -6.71
CA THR A 71 6.35 3.06 -6.30
C THR A 71 6.51 1.81 -5.45
N THR A 72 7.47 0.97 -5.81
CA THR A 72 7.73 -0.28 -5.09
C THR A 72 9.18 -0.34 -4.66
N ALA A 73 9.50 -1.28 -3.77
CA ALA A 73 10.87 -1.55 -3.38
C ALA A 73 11.06 -3.06 -3.31
N ASN A 74 12.31 -3.49 -3.21
CA ASN A 74 12.64 -4.90 -3.14
C ASN A 74 12.89 -5.31 -1.69
N LEU A 75 12.62 -6.57 -1.41
CA LEU A 75 12.78 -7.10 -0.06
C LEU A 75 14.19 -6.90 0.49
N LEU A 76 15.19 -6.92 -0.38
CA LEU A 76 16.59 -6.79 0.02
C LEU A 76 17.10 -5.35 0.03
N ASP A 77 16.25 -4.38 -0.28
CA ASP A 77 16.65 -2.99 -0.25
C ASP A 77 16.98 -2.53 1.17
N ASP A 78 17.95 -1.63 1.27
CA ASP A 78 18.34 -1.07 2.56
C ASP A 78 17.21 -0.22 3.14
N LYS A 79 16.89 -0.46 4.41
CA LYS A 79 15.78 0.24 5.05
C LYS A 79 16.06 1.74 5.21
N GLU A 80 17.31 2.13 5.42
CA GLU A 80 17.63 3.54 5.52
C GLU A 80 17.39 4.25 4.19
N HIS A 81 17.77 3.60 3.09
CA HIS A 81 17.53 4.15 1.75
C HIS A 81 16.03 4.23 1.48
N LEU A 82 15.30 3.19 1.85
CA LEU A 82 13.86 3.15 1.66
C LEU A 82 13.17 4.27 2.44
N LEU A 83 13.56 4.45 3.71
CA LEU A 83 13.00 5.50 4.54
C LEU A 83 13.28 6.87 3.94
N SER A 84 14.51 7.10 3.49
CA SER A 84 14.89 8.36 2.87
C SER A 84 14.05 8.65 1.63
N MET A 85 13.84 7.64 0.80
CA MET A 85 13.02 7.77 -0.40
C MET A 85 11.57 8.11 -0.04
N MET A 86 11.02 7.43 0.97
CA MET A 86 9.63 7.67 1.35
C MET A 86 9.44 9.06 1.90
N VAL A 87 10.38 9.55 2.70
CA VAL A 87 10.30 10.90 3.25
C VAL A 87 10.44 11.94 2.15
N SER A 88 11.41 11.77 1.24
CA SER A 88 11.65 12.76 0.21
C SER A 88 10.52 12.84 -0.82
N ARG A 89 9.83 11.72 -1.05
CA ARG A 89 8.72 11.67 -2.00
C ARG A 89 7.35 11.80 -1.31
N VAL A 90 7.34 11.95 -0.01
CA VAL A 90 6.10 12.04 0.79
C VAL A 90 5.22 10.82 0.56
N LEU A 91 5.83 9.63 0.59
CA LEU A 91 5.11 8.37 0.45
C LEU A 91 4.84 7.76 1.82
N ARG A 92 3.62 7.31 2.04
CA ARG A 92 3.24 6.67 3.29
C ARG A 92 3.31 5.15 3.22
N HIS A 93 3.25 4.60 2.01
CA HIS A 93 3.22 3.16 1.79
C HIS A 93 4.10 2.81 0.60
N VAL A 94 4.84 1.72 0.70
CA VAL A 94 5.58 1.18 -0.44
C VAL A 94 5.42 -0.33 -0.43
N PRO A 95 4.80 -0.90 -1.47
CA PRO A 95 4.72 -2.36 -1.59
C PRO A 95 6.11 -2.95 -1.80
N ILE A 96 6.36 -4.08 -1.18
CA ILE A 96 7.66 -4.75 -1.22
C ILE A 96 7.56 -6.01 -2.07
N LEU A 97 8.47 -6.12 -3.03
CA LEU A 97 8.51 -7.25 -3.95
C LEU A 97 9.68 -8.16 -3.62
N GLY A 98 9.48 -9.45 -3.81
CA GLY A 98 10.54 -10.44 -3.66
C GLY A 98 11.40 -10.54 -4.91
N PRO A 99 12.42 -11.41 -4.88
CA PRO A 99 13.36 -11.55 -6.00
C PRO A 99 12.72 -11.91 -7.34
N ASN A 100 11.57 -12.56 -7.31
CA ASN A 100 10.88 -12.98 -8.53
C ASN A 100 9.77 -11.97 -8.91
N GLY A 101 9.76 -10.77 -8.32
CA GLY A 101 8.79 -9.75 -8.66
C GLY A 101 7.43 -9.91 -8.02
N LYS A 102 7.28 -10.87 -7.13
CA LYS A 102 6.00 -11.11 -6.48
C LYS A 102 5.86 -10.29 -5.21
N LEU A 103 4.62 -9.88 -4.92
CA LEU A 103 4.33 -9.07 -3.75
C LEU A 103 4.55 -9.90 -2.49
N VAL A 104 5.35 -9.39 -1.56
CA VAL A 104 5.63 -10.09 -0.30
C VAL A 104 5.18 -9.31 0.92
N GLY A 105 4.97 -8.02 0.81
CA GLY A 105 4.52 -7.25 1.96
C GLY A 105 4.35 -5.79 1.65
N LEU A 106 4.16 -5.00 2.70
CA LEU A 106 3.96 -3.56 2.62
C LEU A 106 4.79 -2.90 3.70
N GLU A 107 5.60 -1.93 3.30
CA GLU A 107 6.29 -1.09 4.27
C GLU A 107 5.52 0.21 4.41
N THR A 108 5.37 0.69 5.63
CA THR A 108 4.73 1.97 5.89
C THR A 108 5.74 2.91 6.51
N LEU A 109 5.54 4.20 6.28
CA LEU A 109 6.43 5.20 6.87
C LEU A 109 6.40 5.11 8.39
N ASP A 110 5.20 4.97 8.97
CA ASP A 110 5.08 4.84 10.42
C ASP A 110 5.78 3.58 10.93
N GLY A 111 5.68 2.48 10.20
CA GLY A 111 6.35 1.24 10.59
C GLY A 111 7.85 1.37 10.57
N LEU A 112 8.41 2.03 9.56
CA LEU A 112 9.85 2.23 9.47
C LEU A 112 10.36 3.17 10.56
N LEU A 113 9.62 4.25 10.82
CA LEU A 113 9.99 5.17 11.88
C LEU A 113 9.98 4.51 13.25
N ASN A 114 9.02 3.63 13.48
CA ASN A 114 8.96 2.89 14.74
C ASN A 114 10.14 1.94 14.90
N GLN A 115 10.59 1.32 13.81
CA GLN A 115 11.74 0.42 13.86
C GLN A 115 13.03 1.17 14.14
N GLU A 116 13.14 2.41 13.67
CA GLU A 116 14.32 3.24 13.88
C GLU A 116 14.31 3.92 15.24
N LYS A 117 13.19 3.89 15.93
CA LYS A 117 13.03 4.61 17.17
C LYS A 117 13.89 3.99 18.28
N ILE A 118 14.61 4.82 18.98
CA ILE A 118 15.37 4.39 20.14
C ILE A 118 14.40 4.25 21.31
N PRO A 119 14.50 3.18 22.12
CA PRO A 119 13.53 2.95 23.19
C PRO A 119 13.36 4.12 24.15
N ASN A 120 14.44 4.78 24.53
CA ASN A 120 14.32 5.88 25.47
C ASN A 120 13.70 7.12 24.85
N THR A 121 13.56 7.16 23.57
CA THR A 121 12.93 8.28 22.89
C THR A 121 11.47 8.38 23.29
N ALA A 122 10.87 7.28 23.58
CA ALA A 122 9.47 7.27 23.95
C ALA A 122 9.22 8.03 25.23
N VAL A 123 10.20 8.12 26.08
CA VAL A 123 10.08 8.82 27.33
C VAL A 123 9.81 10.30 27.13
N ILE A 124 10.33 10.82 26.07
CA ILE A 124 10.20 12.23 25.79
C ILE A 124 8.79 12.62 25.57
N MET A 125 8.01 11.67 25.21
CA MET A 125 6.65 11.95 24.96
C MET A 125 5.91 12.36 26.15
N ALA A 126 6.46 12.13 27.25
CA ALA A 126 5.82 12.52 28.49
C ALA A 126 5.45 13.98 28.51
#